data_05ec13dca1486150b5d82473a8027cae
#
_entry.id   05ec13dca1486150b5d82473a8027cae
#
_cell.length_a   1.000
_cell.length_b   1.000
_cell.length_c   1.000
_cell.angle_alpha   90.00
_cell.angle_beta   90.00
_cell.angle_gamma   90.00
#
_symmetry.space_group_name_H-M   'P 1'
#
loop_
_entity.id
_entity.type
_entity.pdbx_description
1 polymer ?
#
loop_
_entity_poly.entity_id
_entity_poly.type
_entity_poly.pdbx_seq_one_letter_code
_entity_poly.pdbx_strand_id
1 'polypeptide(L)'
;ASFYTSFVCAFAAAVINGIMGTILAWVLVKYDFPGKRLMDGVIELPFALPTAVAGIALTSLTSDSGIVGSFFAGFGIKIAYTRIGITVAMIFVGIPFVVRSVQPVLEKMDNSYSEAAGVLGAKKTTIFWKVIFPELKPAIFAGTGLAFGRCLGEYGSVVFIAGNKPYYTEITPLVIMSELQEFDYSS
;
A
#
# COMPACT_ATOMS: atom_id res chain seq x y z
N ALA A 1 -18.82 -6.42 12.91
CA ALA A 1 -17.82 -7.30 12.25
C ALA A 1 -17.12 -6.56 11.11
N SER A 2 -17.84 -5.86 10.21
CA SER A 2 -17.31 -5.13 9.04
C SER A 2 -16.32 -4.02 9.40
N PHE A 3 -16.60 -3.23 10.44
CA PHE A 3 -15.69 -2.20 10.93
C PHE A 3 -14.33 -2.78 11.37
N TYR A 4 -14.35 -3.90 12.10
CA TYR A 4 -13.12 -4.58 12.52
C TYR A 4 -12.31 -5.08 11.31
N THR A 5 -12.98 -5.70 10.32
CA THR A 5 -12.33 -6.17 9.10
C THR A 5 -11.72 -5.00 8.32
N SER A 6 -12.45 -3.89 8.15
CA SER A 6 -11.93 -2.68 7.49
C SER A 6 -10.69 -2.14 8.18
N PHE A 7 -10.77 -1.97 9.52
CA PHE A 7 -9.68 -1.39 10.29
C PHE A 7 -8.42 -2.27 10.26
N VAL A 8 -8.57 -3.58 10.47
CA VAL A 8 -7.44 -4.52 10.49
C VAL A 8 -6.78 -4.62 9.12
N CYS A 9 -7.57 -4.75 8.03
CA CYS A 9 -7.02 -4.83 6.68
C CYS A 9 -6.34 -3.50 6.28
N ALA A 10 -6.96 -2.35 6.60
CA ALA A 10 -6.38 -1.04 6.32
C ALA A 10 -5.10 -0.78 7.12
N PHE A 11 -5.09 -1.18 8.40
CA PHE A 11 -3.89 -1.04 9.24
C PHE A 11 -2.75 -1.94 8.75
N ALA A 12 -3.05 -3.20 8.44
CA ALA A 12 -2.05 -4.12 7.87
C ALA A 12 -1.50 -3.58 6.54
N ALA A 13 -2.37 -3.11 5.64
CA ALA A 13 -1.98 -2.51 4.38
C ALA A 13 -1.11 -1.25 4.59
N ALA A 14 -1.48 -0.37 5.54
CA ALA A 14 -0.71 0.84 5.85
C ALA A 14 0.69 0.53 6.36
N VAL A 15 0.83 -0.45 7.27
CA VAL A 15 2.13 -0.88 7.78
C VAL A 15 3.01 -1.45 6.65
N ILE A 16 2.45 -2.31 5.81
CA ILE A 16 3.16 -2.87 4.65
C ILE A 16 3.56 -1.74 3.69
N ASN A 17 2.65 -0.81 3.40
CA ASN A 17 2.94 0.37 2.56
C ASN A 17 4.02 1.25 3.17
N GLY A 18 4.02 1.45 4.50
CA GLY A 18 5.06 2.20 5.21
C GLY A 18 6.45 1.62 4.97
N ILE A 19 6.57 0.30 5.04
CA ILE A 19 7.84 -0.41 4.83
C ILE A 19 8.20 -0.44 3.33
N MET A 20 7.32 -1.00 2.50
CA MET A 20 7.59 -1.20 1.07
C MET A 20 7.69 0.12 0.32
N GLY A 21 6.83 1.10 0.62
CA GLY A 21 6.86 2.42 0.02
C GLY A 21 8.14 3.18 0.35
N THR A 22 8.65 3.06 1.58
CA THR A 22 9.94 3.64 1.97
C THR A 22 11.09 2.99 1.21
N ILE A 23 11.09 1.65 1.07
CA ILE A 23 12.10 0.93 0.29
C ILE A 23 12.05 1.35 -1.18
N LEU A 24 10.85 1.42 -1.77
CA LEU A 24 10.67 1.84 -3.16
C LEU A 24 11.14 3.29 -3.38
N ALA A 25 10.78 4.22 -2.49
CA ALA A 25 11.26 5.59 -2.55
C ALA A 25 12.79 5.67 -2.46
N TRP A 26 13.38 4.87 -1.56
CA TRP A 26 14.83 4.77 -1.44
C TRP A 26 15.49 4.29 -2.72
N VAL A 27 14.97 3.21 -3.32
CA VAL A 27 15.50 2.65 -4.57
C VAL A 27 15.37 3.66 -5.71
N LEU A 28 14.22 4.32 -5.83
CA LEU A 28 13.99 5.34 -6.87
C LEU A 28 14.93 6.54 -6.75
N VAL A 29 15.31 6.95 -5.54
CA VAL A 29 16.17 8.14 -5.35
C VAL A 29 17.64 7.80 -5.41
N LYS A 30 18.06 6.72 -4.76
CA LYS A 30 19.48 6.42 -4.56
C LYS A 30 20.11 5.57 -5.65
N TYR A 31 19.32 4.94 -6.52
CA TYR A 31 19.83 4.08 -7.58
C TYR A 31 19.36 4.53 -8.96
N ASP A 32 20.26 4.44 -9.93
CA ASP A 32 19.95 4.60 -11.34
C ASP A 32 20.02 3.22 -12.01
N PHE A 33 18.91 2.80 -12.60
CA PHE A 33 18.79 1.49 -13.26
C PHE A 33 17.86 1.60 -14.49
N PRO A 34 18.06 0.72 -15.48
CA PRO A 34 17.15 0.67 -16.63
C PRO A 34 15.73 0.31 -16.18
N GLY A 35 14.74 1.09 -16.63
CA GLY A 35 13.34 0.88 -16.22
C GLY A 35 12.89 1.69 -14.98
N LYS A 36 13.75 2.52 -14.38
CA LYS A 36 13.39 3.40 -13.24
C LYS A 36 12.12 4.23 -13.52
N ARG A 37 12.03 4.84 -14.71
CA ARG A 37 10.85 5.63 -15.12
C ARG A 37 9.58 4.78 -15.23
N LEU A 38 9.73 3.53 -15.71
CA LEU A 38 8.61 2.59 -15.79
C LEU A 38 8.13 2.21 -14.38
N MET A 39 9.05 1.90 -13.47
CA MET A 39 8.71 1.58 -12.07
C MET A 39 8.02 2.77 -11.38
N ASP A 40 8.52 3.97 -11.59
CA ASP A 40 7.91 5.20 -11.08
C ASP A 40 6.48 5.39 -11.62
N GLY A 41 6.27 5.18 -12.91
CA GLY A 41 4.94 5.20 -13.54
C GLY A 41 4.01 4.10 -13.02
N VAL A 42 4.51 2.89 -12.77
CA VAL A 42 3.72 1.78 -12.19
C VAL A 42 3.24 2.12 -10.77
N ILE A 43 4.07 2.79 -9.98
CA ILE A 43 3.69 3.24 -8.64
C ILE A 43 2.54 4.28 -8.71
N GLU A 44 2.46 5.06 -9.77
CA GLU A 44 1.39 6.05 -9.97
C GLU A 44 0.10 5.47 -10.57
N LEU A 45 0.11 4.23 -11.07
CA LEU A 45 -1.08 3.61 -11.66
C LEU A 45 -2.34 3.70 -10.78
N PRO A 46 -2.28 3.55 -9.44
CA PRO A 46 -3.45 3.69 -8.59
C PRO A 46 -4.10 5.08 -8.63
N PHE A 47 -3.35 6.12 -8.99
CA PHE A 47 -3.89 7.47 -9.17
C PHE A 47 -4.51 7.68 -10.56
N ALA A 48 -3.98 6.98 -11.56
CA ALA A 48 -4.40 7.12 -12.95
C ALA A 48 -5.61 6.23 -13.30
N LEU A 49 -5.76 5.09 -12.63
CA LEU A 49 -6.82 4.13 -12.90
C LEU A 49 -8.04 4.35 -12.00
N PRO A 50 -9.26 4.24 -12.55
CA PRO A 50 -10.45 4.08 -11.72
C PRO A 50 -10.27 2.87 -10.78
N THR A 51 -10.55 3.04 -9.48
CA THR A 51 -10.33 2.00 -8.47
C THR A 51 -11.11 0.71 -8.77
N ALA A 52 -12.29 0.82 -9.38
CA ALA A 52 -13.06 -0.33 -9.86
C ALA A 52 -12.30 -1.17 -10.91
N VAL A 53 -11.64 -0.52 -11.86
CA VAL A 53 -10.82 -1.19 -12.89
C VAL A 53 -9.64 -1.90 -12.25
N ALA A 54 -8.98 -1.24 -11.30
CA ALA A 54 -7.91 -1.84 -10.52
C ALA A 54 -8.39 -3.08 -9.75
N GLY A 55 -9.59 -3.01 -9.15
CA GLY A 55 -10.21 -4.13 -8.45
C GLY A 55 -10.47 -5.33 -9.35
N ILE A 56 -11.02 -5.11 -10.54
CA ILE A 56 -11.26 -6.17 -11.54
C ILE A 56 -9.92 -6.81 -11.96
N ALA A 57 -8.92 -5.99 -12.28
CA ALA A 57 -7.60 -6.48 -12.69
C ALA A 57 -6.93 -7.29 -11.57
N LEU A 58 -6.93 -6.79 -10.34
CA LEU A 58 -6.38 -7.49 -9.18
C LEU A 58 -7.12 -8.81 -8.92
N THR A 59 -8.45 -8.81 -9.00
CA THR A 59 -9.24 -10.03 -8.83
C THR A 59 -8.91 -11.06 -9.90
N SER A 60 -8.79 -10.64 -11.16
CA SER A 60 -8.41 -11.53 -12.27
C SER A 60 -7.02 -12.13 -12.06
N LEU A 61 -6.04 -11.32 -11.62
CA LEU A 61 -4.67 -11.78 -11.36
C LEU A 61 -4.57 -12.71 -10.16
N THR A 62 -5.36 -12.48 -9.11
CA THR A 62 -5.27 -13.20 -7.83
C THR A 62 -6.30 -14.32 -7.67
N SER A 63 -7.23 -14.49 -8.63
CA SER A 63 -8.16 -15.63 -8.67
C SER A 63 -7.41 -16.96 -8.82
N ASP A 64 -8.04 -18.08 -8.46
CA ASP A 64 -7.44 -19.42 -8.53
C ASP A 64 -6.93 -19.76 -9.95
N SER A 65 -7.51 -19.16 -11.00
CA SER A 65 -7.09 -19.28 -12.40
C SER A 65 -6.13 -18.19 -12.87
N GLY A 66 -5.88 -17.16 -12.05
CA GLY A 66 -4.97 -16.06 -12.36
C GLY A 66 -3.51 -16.44 -12.17
N ILE A 67 -2.59 -15.68 -12.79
CA ILE A 67 -1.15 -15.95 -12.75
C ILE A 67 -0.63 -15.95 -11.29
N VAL A 68 -1.00 -14.94 -10.52
CA VAL A 68 -0.58 -14.81 -9.12
C VAL A 68 -1.35 -15.80 -8.24
N GLY A 69 -2.67 -15.89 -8.42
CA GLY A 69 -3.51 -16.79 -7.63
C GLY A 69 -3.14 -18.25 -7.78
N SER A 70 -2.86 -18.73 -9.00
CA SER A 70 -2.44 -20.11 -9.25
C SER A 70 -1.11 -20.47 -8.57
N PHE A 71 -0.16 -19.51 -8.55
CA PHE A 71 1.12 -19.71 -7.85
C PHE A 71 0.90 -19.88 -6.33
N PHE A 72 0.10 -19.01 -5.69
CA PHE A 72 -0.17 -19.10 -4.26
C PHE A 72 -1.13 -20.24 -3.90
N ALA A 73 -2.03 -20.64 -4.81
CA ALA A 73 -2.89 -21.81 -4.63
C ALA A 73 -2.07 -23.11 -4.46
N GLY A 74 -0.91 -23.22 -5.13
CA GLY A 74 0.04 -24.32 -4.93
C GLY A 74 0.57 -24.43 -3.49
N PHE A 75 0.55 -23.35 -2.71
CA PHE A 75 0.89 -23.31 -1.29
C PHE A 75 -0.35 -23.36 -0.37
N GLY A 76 -1.54 -23.58 -0.92
CA GLY A 76 -2.79 -23.60 -0.16
C GLY A 76 -3.31 -22.22 0.24
N ILE A 77 -2.76 -21.13 -0.30
CA ILE A 77 -3.13 -19.75 0.03
C ILE A 77 -4.10 -19.22 -1.03
N LYS A 78 -5.33 -18.92 -0.62
CA LYS A 78 -6.31 -18.21 -1.45
C LYS A 78 -6.23 -16.70 -1.19
N ILE A 79 -6.04 -15.92 -2.26
CA ILE A 79 -5.97 -14.47 -2.17
C ILE A 79 -7.33 -13.85 -2.49
N ALA A 80 -7.87 -14.09 -3.70
CA ALA A 80 -9.15 -13.53 -4.08
C ALA A 80 -10.28 -14.02 -3.14
N TYR A 81 -11.24 -13.14 -2.87
CA TYR A 81 -12.41 -13.39 -2.02
C TYR A 81 -12.07 -13.72 -0.56
N THR A 82 -10.93 -13.19 -0.09
CA THR A 82 -10.47 -13.31 1.30
C THR A 82 -10.01 -11.97 1.86
N ARG A 83 -9.76 -11.90 3.17
CA ARG A 83 -9.15 -10.72 3.82
C ARG A 83 -7.77 -10.39 3.26
N ILE A 84 -7.03 -11.39 2.78
CA ILE A 84 -5.74 -11.19 2.12
C ILE A 84 -5.94 -10.39 0.83
N GLY A 85 -6.94 -10.75 0.02
CA GLY A 85 -7.26 -10.01 -1.20
C GLY A 85 -7.65 -8.56 -0.93
N ILE A 86 -8.45 -8.31 0.11
CA ILE A 86 -8.79 -6.95 0.54
C ILE A 86 -7.52 -6.17 0.90
N THR A 87 -6.63 -6.77 1.69
CA THR A 87 -5.36 -6.15 2.08
C THR A 87 -4.47 -5.86 0.87
N VAL A 88 -4.40 -6.77 -0.10
CA VAL A 88 -3.64 -6.58 -1.37
C VAL A 88 -4.20 -5.39 -2.17
N ALA A 89 -5.52 -5.28 -2.31
CA ALA A 89 -6.14 -4.13 -2.98
C ALA A 89 -5.83 -2.82 -2.26
N MET A 90 -5.89 -2.81 -0.93
CA MET A 90 -5.56 -1.66 -0.11
C MET A 90 -4.07 -1.29 -0.18
N ILE A 91 -3.16 -2.28 -0.25
CA ILE A 91 -1.72 -2.04 -0.48
C ILE A 91 -1.53 -1.34 -1.82
N PHE A 92 -2.12 -1.86 -2.88
CA PHE A 92 -2.01 -1.28 -4.21
C PHE A 92 -2.43 0.19 -4.23
N VAL A 93 -3.58 0.51 -3.65
CA VAL A 93 -4.10 1.90 -3.60
C VAL A 93 -3.28 2.81 -2.68
N GLY A 94 -2.72 2.25 -1.60
CA GLY A 94 -2.03 3.03 -0.56
C GLY A 94 -0.54 3.31 -0.84
N ILE A 95 0.13 2.48 -1.65
CA ILE A 95 1.58 2.53 -1.85
C ILE A 95 2.10 3.89 -2.36
N PRO A 96 1.43 4.56 -3.33
CA PRO A 96 1.93 5.82 -3.85
C PRO A 96 1.94 6.94 -2.80
N PHE A 97 1.05 6.90 -1.81
CA PHE A 97 1.02 7.92 -0.75
C PHE A 97 2.29 7.92 0.09
N VAL A 98 2.82 6.74 0.41
CA VAL A 98 4.08 6.62 1.16
C VAL A 98 5.26 7.01 0.27
N VAL A 99 5.32 6.48 -0.95
CA VAL A 99 6.43 6.79 -1.88
C VAL A 99 6.53 8.29 -2.11
N ARG A 100 5.41 8.96 -2.44
CA ARG A 100 5.39 10.41 -2.72
C ARG A 100 5.57 11.29 -1.48
N SER A 101 5.38 10.75 -0.28
CA SER A 101 5.74 11.45 0.96
C SER A 101 7.23 11.36 1.28
N VAL A 102 7.85 10.21 1.04
CA VAL A 102 9.25 9.93 1.40
C VAL A 102 10.24 10.41 0.33
N GLN A 103 9.91 10.25 -0.94
CA GLN A 103 10.79 10.55 -2.07
C GLN A 103 11.32 12.00 -2.05
N PRO A 104 10.50 13.06 -1.89
CA PRO A 104 10.99 14.44 -1.88
C PRO A 104 11.94 14.74 -0.72
N VAL A 105 11.77 14.07 0.42
CA VAL A 105 12.67 14.23 1.57
C VAL A 105 14.03 13.62 1.25
N LEU A 106 14.04 12.41 0.64
CA LEU A 106 15.27 11.77 0.19
C LEU A 106 16.02 12.57 -0.88
N GLU A 107 15.30 13.21 -1.81
CA GLU A 107 15.87 14.02 -2.88
C GLU A 107 16.51 15.32 -2.33
N LYS A 108 15.90 15.91 -1.31
CA LYS A 108 16.37 17.16 -0.69
C LYS A 108 17.38 16.95 0.43
N MET A 109 17.60 15.70 0.85
CA MET A 109 18.50 15.37 1.96
C MET A 109 19.94 15.76 1.60
N ASP A 110 20.56 16.59 2.46
CA ASP A 110 21.95 16.95 2.32
C ASP A 110 22.87 15.76 2.64
N ASN A 111 23.63 15.34 1.66
CA ASN A 111 24.58 14.23 1.82
C ASN A 111 25.78 14.61 2.70
N SER A 112 26.01 15.90 2.96
CA SER A 112 27.14 16.37 3.77
C SER A 112 27.20 15.74 5.17
N TYR A 113 26.04 15.54 5.81
CA TYR A 113 25.97 14.88 7.13
C TYR A 113 26.38 13.41 7.06
N SER A 114 25.98 12.72 6.00
CA SER A 114 26.35 11.32 5.78
C SER A 114 27.83 11.16 5.44
N GLU A 115 28.38 12.10 4.67
CA GLU A 115 29.80 12.15 4.29
C GLU A 115 30.66 12.49 5.52
N ALA A 116 30.29 13.50 6.30
CA ALA A 116 31.00 13.86 7.54
C ALA A 116 31.03 12.70 8.55
N ALA A 117 29.89 11.99 8.72
CA ALA A 117 29.85 10.81 9.58
C ALA A 117 30.73 9.66 9.03
N GLY A 118 30.81 9.52 7.70
CA GLY A 118 31.71 8.56 7.03
C GLY A 118 33.18 8.86 7.27
N VAL A 119 33.59 10.14 7.18
CA VAL A 119 34.96 10.61 7.47
C VAL A 119 35.34 10.33 8.94
N LEU A 120 34.39 10.43 9.87
CA LEU A 120 34.56 10.07 11.28
C LEU A 120 34.57 8.55 11.54
N GLY A 121 34.55 7.71 10.49
CA GLY A 121 34.63 6.26 10.59
C GLY A 121 33.31 5.55 10.94
N ALA A 122 32.17 6.25 10.80
CA ALA A 122 30.88 5.62 11.04
C ALA A 122 30.54 4.58 9.95
N LYS A 123 30.05 3.41 10.37
CA LYS A 123 29.59 2.37 9.46
C LYS A 123 28.32 2.81 8.73
N LYS A 124 28.11 2.35 7.48
CA LYS A 124 26.91 2.67 6.68
C LYS A 124 25.60 2.40 7.41
N THR A 125 25.51 1.33 8.18
CA THR A 125 24.37 1.01 9.02
C THR A 125 24.13 2.05 10.13
N THR A 126 25.21 2.56 10.74
CA THR A 126 25.13 3.61 11.77
C THR A 126 24.66 4.92 11.16
N ILE A 127 25.16 5.29 9.98
CA ILE A 127 24.73 6.47 9.24
C ILE A 127 23.25 6.36 8.89
N PHE A 128 22.81 5.21 8.39
CA PHE A 128 21.39 4.99 8.08
C PHE A 128 20.50 5.21 9.32
N TRP A 129 20.77 4.52 10.43
CA TRP A 129 19.90 4.55 11.61
C TRP A 129 19.97 5.83 12.43
N LYS A 130 21.13 6.51 12.44
CA LYS A 130 21.35 7.71 13.29
C LYS A 130 21.24 9.03 12.53
N VAL A 131 21.39 9.03 11.21
CA VAL A 131 21.34 10.24 10.38
C VAL A 131 20.14 10.22 9.47
N ILE A 132 20.06 9.23 8.58
CA ILE A 132 19.06 9.20 7.49
C ILE A 132 17.66 8.88 8.01
N PHE A 133 17.51 7.77 8.74
CA PHE A 133 16.21 7.29 9.20
C PHE A 133 15.44 8.27 10.10
N PRO A 134 16.09 8.97 11.08
CA PRO A 134 15.39 9.98 11.86
C PRO A 134 14.82 11.14 11.04
N GLU A 135 15.51 11.54 9.96
CA GLU A 135 15.04 12.58 9.05
C GLU A 135 13.86 12.11 8.20
N LEU A 136 13.82 10.83 7.84
CA LEU A 136 12.72 10.22 7.09
C LEU A 136 11.47 9.94 7.94
N LYS A 137 11.62 9.76 9.25
CA LYS A 137 10.52 9.39 10.16
C LYS A 137 9.25 10.21 9.96
N PRO A 138 9.28 11.55 9.96
CA PRO A 138 8.06 12.35 9.81
C PRO A 138 7.35 12.07 8.48
N ALA A 139 8.10 11.93 7.39
CA ALA A 139 7.56 11.65 6.07
C ALA A 139 6.96 10.23 5.99
N ILE A 140 7.63 9.25 6.59
CA ILE A 140 7.11 7.86 6.65
C ILE A 140 5.80 7.84 7.42
N PHE A 141 5.74 8.47 8.60
CA PHE A 141 4.51 8.50 9.39
C PHE A 141 3.39 9.26 8.69
N ALA A 142 3.68 10.40 8.07
CA ALA A 142 2.69 11.16 7.30
C ALA A 142 2.16 10.35 6.11
N GLY A 143 3.04 9.75 5.31
CA GLY A 143 2.66 8.92 4.16
C GLY A 143 1.88 7.67 4.57
N THR A 144 2.28 7.01 5.65
CA THR A 144 1.57 5.84 6.20
C THR A 144 0.20 6.22 6.74
N GLY A 145 0.08 7.37 7.42
CA GLY A 145 -1.21 7.88 7.89
C GLY A 145 -2.16 8.22 6.75
N LEU A 146 -1.66 8.86 5.69
CA LEU A 146 -2.44 9.13 4.47
C LEU A 146 -2.88 7.82 3.78
N ALA A 147 -1.97 6.86 3.64
CA ALA A 147 -2.28 5.55 3.08
C ALA A 147 -3.36 4.83 3.91
N PHE A 148 -3.28 4.87 5.24
CA PHE A 148 -4.27 4.30 6.13
C PHE A 148 -5.66 4.95 5.95
N GLY A 149 -5.73 6.28 5.97
CA GLY A 149 -6.99 7.00 5.74
C GLY A 149 -7.60 6.68 4.37
N ARG A 150 -6.76 6.61 3.34
CA ARG A 150 -7.19 6.23 1.98
C ARG A 150 -7.72 4.80 1.92
N CYS A 151 -7.04 3.85 2.58
CA CYS A 151 -7.46 2.44 2.65
C CYS A 151 -8.79 2.25 3.39
N LEU A 152 -9.04 3.00 4.46
CA LEU A 152 -10.30 2.91 5.20
C LEU A 152 -11.53 3.29 4.35
N GLY A 153 -11.38 4.27 3.47
CA GLY A 153 -12.44 4.72 2.56
C GLY A 153 -12.47 3.96 1.22
N GLU A 154 -11.65 2.90 1.05
CA GLU A 154 -11.60 2.20 -0.23
C GLU A 154 -12.80 1.29 -0.43
N TYR A 155 -13.55 1.58 -1.51
CA TYR A 155 -14.71 0.80 -1.95
C TYR A 155 -14.44 0.14 -3.31
N GLY A 156 -14.01 0.93 -4.30
CA GLY A 156 -14.02 0.54 -5.70
C GLY A 156 -13.18 -0.69 -6.02
N SER A 157 -11.95 -0.78 -5.50
CA SER A 157 -11.11 -1.96 -5.73
C SER A 157 -11.53 -3.16 -4.88
N VAL A 158 -12.05 -2.89 -3.68
CA VAL A 158 -12.40 -3.95 -2.74
C VAL A 158 -13.71 -4.65 -3.11
N VAL A 159 -14.70 -3.96 -3.69
CA VAL A 159 -15.99 -4.54 -4.06
C VAL A 159 -15.86 -5.79 -4.95
N PHE A 160 -14.86 -5.80 -5.84
CA PHE A 160 -14.63 -6.94 -6.74
C PHE A 160 -13.81 -8.07 -6.09
N ILE A 161 -12.80 -7.73 -5.28
CA ILE A 161 -11.86 -8.70 -4.72
C ILE A 161 -12.33 -9.31 -3.40
N ALA A 162 -13.23 -8.63 -2.67
CA ALA A 162 -13.72 -9.09 -1.36
C ALA A 162 -14.70 -10.27 -1.46
N GLY A 163 -15.49 -10.31 -2.54
CA GLY A 163 -16.58 -11.31 -2.70
C GLY A 163 -17.72 -11.14 -1.70
N ASN A 164 -17.75 -10.05 -0.96
CA ASN A 164 -18.83 -9.58 -0.05
C ASN A 164 -19.49 -10.68 0.79
N LYS A 165 -18.66 -11.53 1.45
CA LYS A 165 -19.19 -12.56 2.34
C LYS A 165 -19.56 -11.94 3.69
N PRO A 166 -20.85 -12.03 4.13
CA PRO A 166 -21.30 -11.47 5.40
C PRO A 166 -20.40 -11.90 6.56
N TYR A 167 -20.07 -10.96 7.44
CA TYR A 167 -19.23 -11.13 8.64
C TYR A 167 -17.77 -11.56 8.40
N TYR A 168 -17.37 -11.88 7.17
CA TYR A 168 -16.03 -12.37 6.89
C TYR A 168 -15.18 -11.41 6.03
N THR A 169 -15.65 -11.04 4.83
CA THR A 169 -14.93 -10.14 3.91
C THR A 169 -15.68 -8.83 3.68
N GLU A 170 -16.77 -8.63 4.37
CA GLU A 170 -17.55 -7.42 4.34
C GLU A 170 -16.80 -6.28 5.03
N ILE A 171 -16.56 -5.18 4.32
CA ILE A 171 -15.95 -3.96 4.85
C ILE A 171 -17.00 -2.87 5.02
N THR A 172 -16.72 -1.91 5.90
CA THR A 172 -17.66 -0.80 6.21
C THR A 172 -18.16 -0.06 4.97
N PRO A 173 -17.34 0.37 4.00
CA PRO A 173 -17.83 1.02 2.79
C PRO A 173 -18.78 0.14 1.95
N LEU A 174 -18.60 -1.19 1.95
CA LEU A 174 -19.50 -2.10 1.26
C LEU A 174 -20.87 -2.17 1.94
N VAL A 175 -20.89 -2.24 3.28
CA VAL A 175 -22.14 -2.24 4.06
C VAL A 175 -22.90 -0.94 3.85
N ILE A 176 -22.23 0.19 4.00
CA ILE A 176 -22.85 1.51 3.79
C ILE A 176 -23.46 1.60 2.39
N MET A 177 -22.77 1.11 1.37
CA MET A 177 -23.26 1.17 0.00
C MET A 177 -24.43 0.23 -0.24
N SER A 178 -24.46 -0.97 0.37
CA SER A 178 -25.60 -1.89 0.26
C SER A 178 -26.85 -1.31 0.94
N GLU A 179 -26.72 -0.76 2.15
CA GLU A 179 -27.82 -0.12 2.88
C GLU A 179 -28.40 1.09 2.12
N LEU A 180 -27.51 1.90 1.51
CA LEU A 180 -27.94 3.02 0.66
C LEU A 180 -28.69 2.55 -0.59
N GLN A 181 -28.32 1.41 -1.19
CA GLN A 181 -29.02 0.84 -2.35
C GLN A 181 -30.38 0.25 -1.98
N GLU A 182 -30.53 -0.26 -0.77
CA GLU A 182 -31.78 -0.78 -0.23
C GLU A 182 -32.68 0.33 0.32
N PHE A 183 -32.25 1.61 0.28
CA PHE A 183 -32.93 2.76 0.84
C PHE A 183 -33.21 2.66 2.36
N ASP A 184 -32.44 1.84 3.07
CA ASP A 184 -32.50 1.77 4.53
C ASP A 184 -31.55 2.78 5.16
N TYR A 185 -32.10 3.93 5.56
CA TYR A 185 -31.37 5.03 6.20
C TYR A 185 -31.36 4.96 7.73
N SER A 186 -31.91 3.90 8.33
CA SER A 186 -32.15 3.79 9.77
C SER A 186 -31.26 2.78 10.49
N SER A 187 -30.48 2.01 9.77
CA SER A 187 -29.59 0.96 10.30
C SER A 187 -28.18 1.45 10.69
#